data_e1c833b6cc637d8676c17dafadfea36e
#
_entry.id   e1c833b6cc637d8676c17dafadfea36e
#
_cell.length_a   1.000
_cell.length_b   1.000
_cell.length_c   1.000
_cell.angle_alpha   90.00
_cell.angle_beta   90.00
_cell.angle_gamma   90.00
#
_symmetry.space_group_name_H-M   'P 1'
#
loop_
_entity.id
_entity.type
_entity.pdbx_description
1 polymer ?
#
loop_
_entity_poly.entity_id
_entity_poly.type
_entity_poly.pdbx_seq_one_letter_code
_entity_poly.pdbx_strand_id
1 'polypeptide(L)'
;MLPRIKHKVLVTPELAPVFRGKDDELIKTFKIITRVLDGHGLKTDSATHGARGYRGDYLFCWLGATTPFDDNVWQMMGQLGSRLFFCVMGDDGEEVTVEMLVKSEEQGDYSERLDACKKVVAAFLGDLFKRHGGIRSVHWDTRKDPADVKEEIARLAKLLATVRSEPTREANPVHDHHGYVPAKLEKPWRAHAVLRNLARGHALVHGRTELAHDDLPPIATVTVASMPPALGRIFRALVEKLGWSLNVAECTAALDVQHPETARKVMEELDRRGVATYERLGPGLPGTLTFHPRWSWCGTEAFAALLRGAPVKNPGVCVEGVSDGVTNDLAERQKEREEKRSTDPVHTHTPEKMTGSQELLDLREIQ
;
A
#
# COMPACT_ATOMS: atom_id res chain seq x y z
N MET A 1 -22.29 -13.55 14.92
CA MET A 1 -21.58 -12.26 14.92
C MET A 1 -21.93 -11.42 13.69
N LEU A 2 -21.74 -11.90 12.46
CA LEU A 2 -21.92 -11.12 11.22
C LEU A 2 -23.26 -10.36 11.12
N PRO A 3 -24.44 -10.97 11.39
CA PRO A 3 -25.69 -10.21 11.36
C PRO A 3 -25.77 -9.07 12.37
N ARG A 4 -25.04 -9.18 13.49
CA ARG A 4 -25.04 -8.17 14.56
C ARG A 4 -24.24 -6.92 14.22
N ILE A 5 -23.24 -7.04 13.34
CA ILE A 5 -22.38 -5.93 12.91
C ILE A 5 -22.82 -5.30 11.59
N LYS A 6 -23.88 -5.81 10.98
CA LYS A 6 -24.45 -5.28 9.74
C LYS A 6 -24.70 -3.78 9.84
N HIS A 7 -24.17 -3.01 8.88
CA HIS A 7 -24.27 -1.55 8.80
C HIS A 7 -23.80 -0.80 10.07
N LYS A 8 -22.80 -1.39 10.76
CA LYS A 8 -22.19 -0.79 11.94
C LYS A 8 -20.71 -0.54 11.72
N VAL A 9 -20.12 0.25 12.59
CA VAL A 9 -18.68 0.37 12.73
C VAL A 9 -18.23 -0.56 13.85
N LEU A 10 -17.38 -1.53 13.51
CA LEU A 10 -16.70 -2.37 14.49
C LEU A 10 -15.41 -1.64 14.90
N VAL A 11 -15.28 -1.35 16.18
CA VAL A 11 -14.07 -0.71 16.73
C VAL A 11 -13.29 -1.74 17.52
N THR A 12 -12.00 -1.87 17.21
CA THR A 12 -11.05 -2.72 17.94
C THR A 12 -9.94 -1.83 18.47
N PRO A 13 -9.93 -1.52 19.76
CA PRO A 13 -8.96 -0.59 20.35
C PRO A 13 -7.51 -1.06 20.27
N GLU A 14 -7.28 -2.38 20.21
CA GLU A 14 -5.95 -2.98 20.03
C GLU A 14 -6.09 -4.16 19.05
N LEU A 15 -5.52 -4.01 17.87
CA LEU A 15 -5.63 -4.98 16.78
C LEU A 15 -4.43 -5.93 16.72
N ALA A 16 -3.27 -5.56 17.28
CA ALA A 16 -2.06 -6.36 17.21
C ALA A 16 -2.25 -7.81 17.71
N PRO A 17 -3.01 -8.09 18.80
CA PRO A 17 -3.23 -9.47 19.24
C PRO A 17 -3.93 -10.37 18.22
N VAL A 18 -4.73 -9.80 17.31
CA VAL A 18 -5.41 -10.55 16.24
C VAL A 18 -4.41 -11.10 15.23
N PHE A 19 -3.26 -10.44 15.10
CA PHE A 19 -2.21 -10.77 14.15
C PHE A 19 -0.94 -11.32 14.81
N ARG A 20 -1.07 -11.85 16.02
CA ARG A 20 0.00 -12.59 16.71
C ARG A 20 -0.20 -14.08 16.54
N GLY A 21 0.89 -14.83 16.40
CA GLY A 21 0.87 -16.29 16.32
C GLY A 21 1.89 -16.84 15.33
N LYS A 22 1.85 -18.14 15.15
CA LYS A 22 2.66 -18.81 14.13
C LYS A 22 2.12 -18.54 12.73
N ASP A 23 2.97 -18.63 11.74
CA ASP A 23 2.62 -18.31 10.34
C ASP A 23 1.37 -19.05 9.84
N ASP A 24 1.21 -20.33 10.15
CA ASP A 24 0.03 -21.12 9.77
C ASP A 24 -1.27 -20.60 10.38
N GLU A 25 -1.22 -20.10 11.62
CA GLU A 25 -2.37 -19.53 12.31
C GLU A 25 -2.70 -18.15 11.76
N LEU A 26 -1.68 -17.34 11.48
CA LEU A 26 -1.83 -16.05 10.85
C LEU A 26 -2.45 -16.19 9.45
N ILE A 27 -1.98 -17.14 8.64
CA ILE A 27 -2.56 -17.41 7.32
C ILE A 27 -4.04 -17.78 7.42
N LYS A 28 -4.42 -18.62 8.39
CA LYS A 28 -5.83 -18.98 8.63
C LYS A 28 -6.64 -17.76 9.03
N THR A 29 -6.14 -16.95 9.95
CA THR A 29 -6.76 -15.71 10.42
C THR A 29 -6.97 -14.73 9.27
N PHE A 30 -5.94 -14.47 8.47
CA PHE A 30 -6.05 -13.59 7.30
C PHE A 30 -7.03 -14.10 6.27
N LYS A 31 -7.06 -15.41 5.97
CA LYS A 31 -8.05 -15.99 5.04
C LYS A 31 -9.48 -15.76 5.52
N ILE A 32 -9.74 -15.87 6.83
CA ILE A 32 -11.06 -15.62 7.42
C ILE A 32 -11.40 -14.14 7.32
N ILE A 33 -10.50 -13.26 7.78
CA ILE A 33 -10.70 -11.80 7.75
C ILE A 33 -10.95 -11.32 6.32
N THR A 34 -10.10 -11.73 5.38
CA THR A 34 -10.23 -11.40 3.97
C THR A 34 -11.60 -11.77 3.43
N ARG A 35 -12.05 -12.99 3.68
CA ARG A 35 -13.34 -13.49 3.22
C ARG A 35 -14.51 -12.71 3.83
N VAL A 36 -14.39 -12.38 5.12
CA VAL A 36 -15.41 -11.59 5.83
C VAL A 36 -15.46 -10.17 5.28
N LEU A 37 -14.31 -9.51 5.10
CA LEU A 37 -14.24 -8.14 4.57
C LEU A 37 -14.66 -8.04 3.09
N ASP A 38 -14.51 -9.12 2.32
CA ASP A 38 -14.98 -9.18 0.93
C ASP A 38 -16.49 -9.44 0.80
N GLY A 39 -17.23 -9.59 1.91
CA GLY A 39 -18.68 -9.82 1.88
C GLY A 39 -19.08 -11.25 1.53
N HIS A 40 -18.14 -12.19 1.41
CA HIS A 40 -18.45 -13.58 1.03
C HIS A 40 -19.02 -14.43 2.16
N GLY A 41 -19.15 -13.87 3.36
CA GLY A 41 -19.59 -14.58 4.54
C GLY A 41 -18.57 -15.63 5.01
N LEU A 42 -18.95 -16.32 6.06
CA LEU A 42 -18.18 -17.43 6.59
C LEU A 42 -19.12 -18.63 6.73
N LYS A 43 -18.82 -19.72 6.05
CA LYS A 43 -19.51 -20.99 6.21
C LYS A 43 -18.44 -22.04 6.53
N THR A 44 -18.62 -22.72 7.64
CA THR A 44 -17.81 -23.88 8.03
C THR A 44 -18.74 -25.05 8.24
N ASP A 45 -18.36 -26.19 7.76
CA ASP A 45 -19.05 -27.44 8.03
C ASP A 45 -18.05 -28.37 8.72
N SER A 46 -18.44 -28.91 9.86
CA SER A 46 -17.61 -29.84 10.60
C SER A 46 -18.43 -31.04 11.05
N ALA A 47 -17.83 -32.23 11.02
CA ALA A 47 -18.48 -33.45 11.45
C ALA A 47 -19.00 -33.38 12.90
N THR A 48 -18.31 -32.62 13.76
CA THR A 48 -18.65 -32.49 15.19
C THR A 48 -19.73 -31.44 15.47
N HIS A 49 -19.83 -30.40 14.67
CA HIS A 49 -20.66 -29.24 14.97
C HIS A 49 -21.65 -28.88 13.85
N GLY A 50 -21.67 -29.66 12.76
CA GLY A 50 -22.51 -29.41 11.59
C GLY A 50 -22.17 -28.11 10.87
N ALA A 51 -23.06 -27.70 9.97
CA ALA A 51 -22.92 -26.48 9.20
C ALA A 51 -23.14 -25.24 10.06
N ARG A 52 -22.11 -24.42 10.19
CA ARG A 52 -22.13 -23.13 10.89
C ARG A 52 -21.75 -22.01 9.95
N GLY A 53 -22.27 -20.82 10.19
CA GLY A 53 -21.87 -19.64 9.47
C GLY A 53 -23.04 -18.79 9.02
N TYR A 54 -22.71 -17.75 8.24
CA TYR A 54 -23.67 -16.78 7.74
C TYR A 54 -23.32 -16.40 6.30
N ARG A 55 -24.32 -16.38 5.44
CA ARG A 55 -24.28 -15.76 4.12
C ARG A 55 -25.46 -14.79 4.04
N GLY A 56 -25.19 -13.56 3.73
CA GLY A 56 -26.18 -12.52 3.64
C GLY A 56 -25.55 -11.16 3.68
N ASP A 57 -26.34 -10.13 3.64
CA ASP A 57 -25.87 -8.76 3.74
C ASP A 57 -25.40 -8.46 5.17
N TYR A 58 -24.11 -8.12 5.32
CA TYR A 58 -23.50 -7.76 6.60
C TYR A 58 -22.38 -6.72 6.42
N LEU A 59 -22.45 -5.91 5.39
CA LEU A 59 -21.48 -4.84 5.19
C LEU A 59 -21.30 -4.02 6.47
N PHE A 60 -20.06 -3.79 6.83
CA PHE A 60 -19.66 -3.02 8.01
C PHE A 60 -18.33 -2.30 7.74
N CYS A 61 -18.04 -1.30 8.54
CA CYS A 61 -16.73 -0.67 8.59
C CYS A 61 -15.96 -1.24 9.80
N TRP A 62 -14.67 -1.50 9.61
CA TRP A 62 -13.79 -1.93 10.70
C TRP A 62 -12.73 -0.86 10.94
N LEU A 63 -12.75 -0.28 12.14
CA LEU A 63 -11.72 0.62 12.63
C LEU A 63 -10.92 -0.10 13.71
N GLY A 64 -9.61 -0.14 13.56
CA GLY A 64 -8.71 -0.75 14.54
C GLY A 64 -7.53 0.16 14.83
N ALA A 65 -7.16 0.27 16.09
CA ALA A 65 -5.88 0.83 16.49
C ALA A 65 -4.88 -0.32 16.69
N THR A 66 -3.63 -0.08 16.40
CA THR A 66 -2.57 -1.07 16.56
C THR A 66 -1.22 -0.40 16.73
N THR A 67 -0.36 -1.04 17.50
CA THR A 67 1.08 -0.83 17.41
C THR A 67 1.60 -1.34 16.06
N PRO A 68 2.79 -0.91 15.60
CA PRO A 68 3.36 -1.42 14.34
C PRO A 68 3.36 -2.96 14.29
N PHE A 69 2.99 -3.50 13.15
CA PHE A 69 3.04 -4.95 12.92
C PHE A 69 4.44 -5.41 12.56
N ASP A 70 4.74 -6.66 12.88
CA ASP A 70 5.97 -7.34 12.46
C ASP A 70 6.02 -7.51 10.93
N ASP A 71 7.22 -7.63 10.36
CA ASP A 71 7.43 -7.75 8.92
C ASP A 71 6.74 -8.98 8.30
N ASN A 72 6.65 -10.10 9.03
CA ASN A 72 5.95 -11.30 8.57
C ASN A 72 4.44 -11.05 8.36
N VAL A 73 3.83 -10.23 9.22
CA VAL A 73 2.41 -9.83 9.08
C VAL A 73 2.22 -9.01 7.81
N TRP A 74 3.13 -8.08 7.51
CA TRP A 74 3.10 -7.29 6.28
C TRP A 74 3.27 -8.15 5.04
N GLN A 75 4.19 -9.13 5.07
CA GLN A 75 4.37 -10.09 3.97
C GLN A 75 3.11 -10.90 3.72
N MET A 76 2.48 -11.42 4.77
CA MET A 76 1.23 -12.18 4.64
C MET A 76 0.07 -11.32 4.11
N MET A 77 -0.02 -10.05 4.55
CA MET A 77 -1.00 -9.12 3.99
C MET A 77 -0.79 -8.89 2.49
N GLY A 78 0.47 -8.82 2.04
CA GLY A 78 0.82 -8.71 0.62
C GLY A 78 0.36 -9.93 -0.18
N GLN A 79 0.66 -11.14 0.30
CA GLN A 79 0.31 -12.42 -0.37
C GLN A 79 -1.20 -12.62 -0.50
N LEU A 80 -1.96 -12.29 0.52
CA LEU A 80 -3.41 -12.52 0.58
C LEU A 80 -4.24 -11.35 0.07
N GLY A 81 -3.57 -10.25 -0.32
CA GLY A 81 -4.19 -8.99 -0.72
C GLY A 81 -4.79 -8.26 0.49
N SER A 82 -4.14 -7.21 0.93
CA SER A 82 -4.58 -6.45 2.11
C SER A 82 -5.94 -5.80 1.90
N ARG A 83 -6.82 -5.93 2.91
CA ARG A 83 -8.09 -5.19 3.03
C ARG A 83 -7.98 -4.08 4.04
N LEU A 84 -6.83 -3.99 4.72
CA LEU A 84 -6.57 -2.97 5.72
C LEU A 84 -5.82 -1.81 5.07
N PHE A 85 -6.19 -0.61 5.47
CA PHE A 85 -5.53 0.63 5.10
C PHE A 85 -5.13 1.32 6.39
N PHE A 86 -3.95 1.91 6.40
CA PHE A 86 -3.34 2.42 7.61
C PHE A 86 -3.29 3.95 7.57
N CYS A 87 -3.51 4.53 8.73
CA CYS A 87 -3.24 5.93 9.01
C CYS A 87 -2.30 5.98 10.21
N VAL A 88 -1.13 6.55 10.04
CA VAL A 88 -0.20 6.76 11.15
C VAL A 88 -0.68 7.97 11.93
N MET A 89 -0.88 7.80 13.23
CA MET A 89 -1.33 8.85 14.14
C MET A 89 -0.17 9.26 15.03
N GLY A 90 0.13 10.55 15.06
CA GLY A 90 0.99 11.11 16.10
C GLY A 90 2.48 10.83 15.98
N ASP A 91 3.01 10.68 14.76
CA ASP A 91 4.46 10.60 14.56
C ASP A 91 4.98 11.91 13.98
N ASP A 92 4.69 13.02 14.68
CA ASP A 92 5.17 14.34 14.28
C ASP A 92 6.65 14.53 14.62
N GLY A 93 7.33 13.45 15.05
CA GLY A 93 8.74 13.47 15.48
C GLY A 93 8.97 14.27 16.76
N GLU A 94 7.93 14.74 17.41
CA GLU A 94 8.04 15.42 18.69
C GLU A 94 8.33 14.39 19.79
N GLU A 95 9.51 14.48 20.35
CA GLU A 95 9.87 13.69 21.54
C GLU A 95 8.92 14.08 22.69
N VAL A 96 8.30 13.07 23.31
CA VAL A 96 7.46 13.31 24.48
C VAL A 96 8.33 13.82 25.62
N THR A 97 8.25 15.12 25.90
CA THR A 97 9.05 15.74 26.97
C THR A 97 8.46 15.46 28.36
N VAL A 98 9.30 15.59 29.38
CA VAL A 98 8.84 15.43 30.76
C VAL A 98 7.76 16.46 31.10
N GLU A 99 7.87 17.68 30.58
CA GLU A 99 6.86 18.73 30.77
C GLU A 99 5.51 18.34 30.15
N MET A 100 5.51 17.68 28.99
CA MET A 100 4.28 17.18 28.37
C MET A 100 3.61 16.11 29.24
N LEU A 101 4.40 15.21 29.84
CA LEU A 101 3.87 14.19 30.73
C LEU A 101 3.25 14.81 32.00
N VAL A 102 3.97 15.71 32.66
CA VAL A 102 3.45 16.42 33.84
C VAL A 102 2.20 17.21 33.50
N LYS A 103 2.20 17.96 32.39
CA LYS A 103 1.03 18.71 31.94
C LYS A 103 -0.15 17.80 31.60
N SER A 104 0.09 16.56 31.17
CA SER A 104 -0.99 15.59 30.90
C SER A 104 -1.69 15.14 32.17
N GLU A 105 -0.97 15.04 33.30
CA GLU A 105 -1.55 14.72 34.61
C GLU A 105 -2.43 15.86 35.15
N GLU A 106 -2.07 17.11 34.86
CA GLU A 106 -2.85 18.29 35.24
C GLU A 106 -4.16 18.45 34.45
N GLN A 107 -4.31 17.76 33.32
CA GLN A 107 -5.48 17.88 32.44
C GLN A 107 -6.76 17.17 32.94
N GLY A 108 -6.75 16.63 34.16
CA GLY A 108 -7.90 15.94 34.76
C GLY A 108 -8.05 14.48 34.34
N ASP A 109 -9.13 13.86 34.77
CA ASP A 109 -9.36 12.43 34.51
C ASP A 109 -9.49 12.12 33.02
N TYR A 110 -8.72 11.13 32.58
CA TYR A 110 -8.76 10.62 31.20
C TYR A 110 -10.17 10.20 30.76
N SER A 111 -10.93 9.59 31.66
CA SER A 111 -12.30 9.15 31.39
C SER A 111 -13.23 10.33 31.07
N GLU A 112 -13.13 11.43 31.81
CA GLU A 112 -13.92 12.63 31.56
C GLU A 112 -13.58 13.28 30.23
N ARG A 113 -12.28 13.36 29.90
CA ARG A 113 -11.81 13.88 28.61
C ARG A 113 -12.31 13.03 27.43
N LEU A 114 -12.23 11.69 27.58
CA LEU A 114 -12.71 10.75 26.57
C LEU A 114 -14.21 10.90 26.35
N ASP A 115 -14.98 11.05 27.40
CA ASP A 115 -16.44 11.22 27.30
C ASP A 115 -16.82 12.59 26.71
N ALA A 116 -16.05 13.63 26.99
CA ALA A 116 -16.19 14.93 26.33
C ALA A 116 -15.93 14.81 24.81
N CYS A 117 -14.84 14.15 24.42
CA CYS A 117 -14.54 13.88 23.00
C CYS A 117 -15.64 13.08 22.31
N LYS A 118 -16.15 12.02 22.95
CA LYS A 118 -17.27 11.21 22.41
C LYS A 118 -18.51 12.06 22.18
N LYS A 119 -18.86 12.96 23.09
CA LYS A 119 -20.00 13.86 22.96
C LYS A 119 -19.85 14.80 21.76
N VAL A 120 -18.65 15.40 21.60
CA VAL A 120 -18.36 16.30 20.48
C VAL A 120 -18.43 15.55 19.14
N VAL A 121 -17.81 14.38 19.04
CA VAL A 121 -17.84 13.56 17.83
C VAL A 121 -19.27 13.10 17.50
N ALA A 122 -20.03 12.68 18.51
CA ALA A 122 -21.44 12.26 18.31
C ALA A 122 -22.32 13.42 17.83
N ALA A 123 -22.15 14.62 18.41
CA ALA A 123 -22.85 15.81 17.98
C ALA A 123 -22.50 16.18 16.54
N PHE A 124 -21.21 16.20 16.21
CA PHE A 124 -20.72 16.48 14.85
C PHE A 124 -21.30 15.51 13.81
N LEU A 125 -21.23 14.19 14.07
CA LEU A 125 -21.79 13.20 13.17
C LEU A 125 -23.32 13.31 13.05
N GLY A 126 -24.01 13.60 14.16
CA GLY A 126 -25.44 13.86 14.18
C GLY A 126 -25.84 15.03 13.28
N ASP A 127 -25.14 16.15 13.41
CA ASP A 127 -25.36 17.35 12.58
C ASP A 127 -25.00 17.14 11.12
N LEU A 128 -23.88 16.41 10.86
CA LEU A 128 -23.46 16.06 9.51
C LEU A 128 -24.57 15.29 8.78
N PHE A 129 -25.05 14.20 9.36
CA PHE A 129 -26.09 13.40 8.72
C PHE A 129 -27.46 14.06 8.70
N LYS A 130 -27.78 14.89 9.68
CA LYS A 130 -29.03 15.67 9.70
C LYS A 130 -29.09 16.63 8.51
N ARG A 131 -27.97 17.29 8.15
CA ARG A 131 -27.89 18.17 6.98
C ARG A 131 -28.20 17.44 5.67
N HIS A 132 -27.93 16.15 5.59
CA HIS A 132 -28.22 15.31 4.43
C HIS A 132 -29.56 14.57 4.50
N GLY A 133 -30.43 14.86 5.49
CA GLY A 133 -31.69 14.15 5.67
C GLY A 133 -31.55 12.74 6.27
N GLY A 134 -30.39 12.43 6.86
CA GLY A 134 -30.04 11.14 7.45
C GLY A 134 -28.95 10.39 6.68
N ILE A 135 -28.32 9.43 7.35
CA ILE A 135 -27.20 8.65 6.78
C ILE A 135 -27.56 7.94 5.46
N ARG A 136 -28.82 7.53 5.29
CA ARG A 136 -29.30 6.84 4.08
C ARG A 136 -29.64 7.79 2.93
N SER A 137 -29.70 9.07 3.21
CA SER A 137 -30.09 10.12 2.25
C SER A 137 -28.88 10.84 1.67
N VAL A 138 -27.67 10.47 2.08
CA VAL A 138 -26.45 11.00 1.48
C VAL A 138 -26.41 10.60 0.00
N HIS A 139 -26.54 11.59 -0.87
CA HIS A 139 -26.52 11.38 -2.32
C HIS A 139 -25.20 11.85 -2.90
N TRP A 140 -24.59 11.02 -3.75
CA TRP A 140 -23.32 11.34 -4.40
C TRP A 140 -23.45 11.25 -5.92
N ASP A 141 -23.28 12.38 -6.61
CA ASP A 141 -23.25 12.41 -8.07
C ASP A 141 -21.81 12.35 -8.57
N THR A 142 -21.36 11.16 -8.97
CA THR A 142 -20.00 10.93 -9.48
C THR A 142 -19.66 11.71 -10.74
N ARG A 143 -20.64 12.25 -11.44
CA ARG A 143 -20.42 13.08 -12.65
C ARG A 143 -19.87 14.45 -12.30
N LYS A 144 -20.11 14.91 -11.07
CA LYS A 144 -19.59 16.18 -10.55
C LYS A 144 -18.16 16.09 -10.05
N ASP A 145 -17.68 14.88 -9.76
CA ASP A 145 -16.30 14.68 -9.32
C ASP A 145 -15.33 15.12 -10.43
N PRO A 146 -14.36 16.02 -10.18
CA PRO A 146 -13.38 16.46 -11.16
C PRO A 146 -12.59 15.28 -11.74
N ALA A 147 -12.31 15.33 -13.04
CA ALA A 147 -11.67 14.22 -13.75
C ALA A 147 -10.23 14.02 -13.28
N ASP A 148 -9.50 15.09 -13.04
CA ASP A 148 -8.12 15.11 -12.55
C ASP A 148 -8.00 14.55 -11.12
N VAL A 149 -8.93 14.89 -10.22
CA VAL A 149 -8.98 14.31 -8.86
C VAL A 149 -9.24 12.80 -8.93
N LYS A 150 -10.17 12.37 -9.79
CA LYS A 150 -10.42 10.92 -10.02
C LYS A 150 -9.19 10.20 -10.56
N GLU A 151 -8.48 10.82 -11.48
CA GLU A 151 -7.26 10.27 -12.07
C GLU A 151 -6.15 10.15 -11.01
N GLU A 152 -5.97 11.16 -10.16
CA GLU A 152 -4.95 11.14 -9.11
C GLU A 152 -5.24 10.04 -8.08
N ILE A 153 -6.49 9.86 -7.66
CA ILE A 153 -6.89 8.73 -6.80
C ILE A 153 -6.59 7.39 -7.48
N ALA A 154 -6.81 7.29 -8.79
CA ALA A 154 -6.51 6.07 -9.54
C ALA A 154 -4.99 5.81 -9.63
N ARG A 155 -4.16 6.85 -9.80
CA ARG A 155 -2.69 6.76 -9.76
C ARG A 155 -2.20 6.29 -8.40
N LEU A 156 -2.70 6.87 -7.31
CA LEU A 156 -2.40 6.46 -5.94
C LEU A 156 -2.80 5.00 -5.67
N ALA A 157 -3.97 4.59 -6.13
CA ALA A 157 -4.42 3.20 -6.01
C ALA A 157 -3.52 2.22 -6.78
N LYS A 158 -3.07 2.60 -7.97
CA LYS A 158 -2.14 1.81 -8.78
C LYS A 158 -0.76 1.71 -8.12
N LEU A 159 -0.26 2.81 -7.57
CA LEU A 159 0.99 2.85 -6.80
C LEU A 159 0.92 1.89 -5.61
N LEU A 160 -0.12 2.03 -4.77
CA LEU A 160 -0.30 1.20 -3.59
C LEU A 160 -0.38 -0.30 -3.94
N ALA A 161 -1.17 -0.65 -4.96
CA ALA A 161 -1.26 -2.03 -5.43
C ALA A 161 0.10 -2.57 -5.90
N THR A 162 0.91 -1.73 -6.56
CA THR A 162 2.26 -2.11 -7.01
C THR A 162 3.20 -2.33 -5.83
N VAL A 163 3.24 -1.40 -4.86
CA VAL A 163 4.12 -1.52 -3.70
C VAL A 163 3.74 -2.70 -2.79
N ARG A 164 2.45 -3.00 -2.68
CA ARG A 164 1.96 -4.14 -1.89
C ARG A 164 2.11 -5.49 -2.57
N SER A 165 2.35 -5.51 -3.88
CA SER A 165 2.53 -6.74 -4.63
C SER A 165 3.75 -7.49 -4.13
N GLU A 166 3.60 -8.80 -3.92
CA GLU A 166 4.73 -9.62 -3.50
C GLU A 166 5.55 -10.02 -4.72
N PRO A 167 6.88 -9.83 -4.71
CA PRO A 167 7.74 -10.40 -5.74
C PRO A 167 7.66 -11.91 -5.66
N THR A 168 7.47 -12.57 -6.80
CA THR A 168 7.45 -14.04 -6.87
C THR A 168 8.83 -14.55 -6.45
N ARG A 169 8.91 -15.30 -5.36
CA ARG A 169 10.15 -16.00 -4.97
C ARG A 169 10.36 -17.11 -5.98
N GLU A 170 11.49 -17.09 -6.70
CA GLU A 170 11.88 -18.24 -7.49
C GLU A 170 12.17 -19.43 -6.57
N ALA A 171 11.64 -20.58 -6.94
CA ALA A 171 11.85 -21.83 -6.22
C ALA A 171 13.28 -22.38 -6.32
N ASN A 172 14.15 -21.77 -7.12
CA ASN A 172 15.54 -22.20 -7.31
C ASN A 172 16.52 -21.03 -7.50
N PRO A 173 17.33 -20.69 -6.49
CA PRO A 173 18.32 -19.62 -6.59
C PRO A 173 19.63 -20.02 -7.27
N VAL A 174 19.71 -21.13 -8.00
CA VAL A 174 21.01 -21.70 -8.40
C VAL A 174 21.58 -21.14 -9.70
N HIS A 175 20.81 -20.59 -10.59
CA HIS A 175 21.33 -20.10 -11.87
C HIS A 175 20.51 -18.94 -12.42
N ASP A 176 20.76 -17.74 -12.04
CA ASP A 176 20.88 -16.61 -12.94
C ASP A 176 20.73 -15.26 -12.22
N HIS A 177 21.72 -14.40 -12.39
CA HIS A 177 21.69 -13.04 -11.85
C HIS A 177 20.71 -12.11 -12.58
N HIS A 178 19.89 -12.61 -13.52
CA HIS A 178 19.01 -11.81 -14.36
C HIS A 178 17.60 -12.37 -14.58
N GLY A 179 17.20 -13.44 -13.94
CA GLY A 179 15.89 -14.08 -14.12
C GLY A 179 14.83 -13.61 -13.13
N TYR A 180 14.47 -12.32 -13.12
CA TYR A 180 13.35 -11.87 -12.28
C TYR A 180 12.02 -12.24 -12.94
N VAL A 181 11.24 -13.10 -12.28
CA VAL A 181 9.82 -13.23 -12.60
C VAL A 181 9.11 -11.98 -12.09
N PRO A 182 8.41 -11.22 -12.95
CA PRO A 182 7.69 -10.02 -12.52
C PRO A 182 6.75 -10.36 -11.36
N ALA A 183 6.74 -9.51 -10.34
CA ALA A 183 5.80 -9.64 -9.24
C ALA A 183 4.37 -9.76 -9.77
N LYS A 184 3.59 -10.71 -9.25
CA LYS A 184 2.17 -10.80 -9.57
C LYS A 184 1.48 -9.59 -8.99
N LEU A 185 1.26 -8.59 -9.81
CA LEU A 185 0.67 -7.32 -9.39
C LEU A 185 -0.76 -7.53 -8.86
N GLU A 186 -1.04 -7.02 -7.68
CA GLU A 186 -2.41 -6.90 -7.20
C GLU A 186 -3.20 -5.98 -8.15
N LYS A 187 -4.43 -6.38 -8.49
CA LYS A 187 -5.29 -5.49 -9.28
C LYS A 187 -5.73 -4.30 -8.43
N PRO A 188 -5.60 -3.05 -8.90
CA PRO A 188 -5.81 -1.85 -8.09
C PRO A 188 -7.28 -1.55 -7.76
N TRP A 189 -8.23 -2.32 -8.27
CA TRP A 189 -9.67 -2.04 -8.13
C TRP A 189 -10.14 -1.86 -6.70
N ARG A 190 -9.63 -2.69 -5.77
CA ARG A 190 -10.00 -2.61 -4.36
C ARG A 190 -9.39 -1.37 -3.71
N ALA A 191 -8.10 -1.14 -3.90
CA ALA A 191 -7.42 0.05 -3.41
C ALA A 191 -8.13 1.31 -3.92
N HIS A 192 -8.46 1.36 -5.21
CA HIS A 192 -9.19 2.47 -5.81
C HIS A 192 -10.57 2.69 -5.16
N ALA A 193 -11.33 1.62 -4.95
CA ALA A 193 -12.65 1.74 -4.32
C ALA A 193 -12.55 2.29 -2.89
N VAL A 194 -11.58 1.81 -2.09
CA VAL A 194 -11.40 2.27 -0.71
C VAL A 194 -10.89 3.71 -0.66
N LEU A 195 -9.85 4.05 -1.43
CA LEU A 195 -9.29 5.40 -1.46
C LEU A 195 -10.33 6.43 -1.94
N ARG A 196 -11.12 6.09 -2.96
CA ARG A 196 -12.22 6.93 -3.43
C ARG A 196 -13.29 7.13 -2.35
N ASN A 197 -13.65 6.09 -1.63
CA ASN A 197 -14.65 6.21 -0.55
C ASN A 197 -14.09 7.01 0.63
N LEU A 198 -12.80 6.90 0.93
CA LEU A 198 -12.14 7.72 1.93
C LEU A 198 -12.15 9.20 1.52
N ALA A 199 -11.82 9.52 0.26
CA ALA A 199 -11.90 10.88 -0.27
C ALA A 199 -13.33 11.46 -0.16
N ARG A 200 -14.35 10.66 -0.47
CA ARG A 200 -15.76 11.06 -0.29
C ARG A 200 -16.11 11.29 1.18
N GLY A 201 -15.61 10.45 2.08
CA GLY A 201 -15.78 10.65 3.52
C GLY A 201 -15.17 11.97 3.97
N HIS A 202 -13.97 12.30 3.50
CA HIS A 202 -13.32 13.58 3.78
C HIS A 202 -14.13 14.76 3.21
N ALA A 203 -14.59 14.69 1.97
CA ALA A 203 -15.44 15.72 1.37
C ALA A 203 -16.73 15.95 2.18
N LEU A 204 -17.38 14.85 2.64
CA LEU A 204 -18.59 14.94 3.48
C LEU A 204 -18.32 15.64 4.81
N VAL A 205 -17.20 15.36 5.46
CA VAL A 205 -16.76 16.05 6.69
C VAL A 205 -16.67 17.56 6.46
N HIS A 206 -16.23 17.96 5.27
CA HIS A 206 -16.17 19.36 4.83
C HIS A 206 -17.49 19.91 4.21
N GLY A 207 -18.60 19.18 4.38
CA GLY A 207 -19.93 19.59 3.93
C GLY A 207 -20.16 19.52 2.42
N ARG A 208 -19.31 18.80 1.68
CA ARG A 208 -19.38 18.63 0.23
C ARG A 208 -19.92 17.27 -0.16
N THR A 209 -20.60 17.17 -1.31
CA THR A 209 -21.06 15.93 -1.93
C THR A 209 -20.40 15.68 -3.29
N GLU A 210 -19.28 16.34 -3.51
CA GLU A 210 -18.40 16.18 -4.67
C GLU A 210 -16.94 16.24 -4.20
N LEU A 211 -16.05 15.59 -4.93
CA LEU A 211 -14.60 15.61 -4.65
C LEU A 211 -14.00 16.96 -4.99
N ALA A 212 -12.93 17.31 -4.29
CA ALA A 212 -12.07 18.45 -4.60
C ALA A 212 -10.60 18.07 -4.38
N HIS A 213 -9.67 18.94 -4.78
CA HIS A 213 -8.23 18.72 -4.59
C HIS A 213 -7.84 18.60 -3.12
N ASP A 214 -8.56 19.31 -2.24
CA ASP A 214 -8.36 19.23 -0.78
C ASP A 214 -8.63 17.85 -0.20
N ASP A 215 -9.27 16.95 -0.96
CA ASP A 215 -9.49 15.57 -0.53
C ASP A 215 -8.30 14.66 -0.84
N LEU A 216 -7.32 15.11 -1.64
CA LEU A 216 -6.17 14.30 -2.06
C LEU A 216 -5.09 14.11 -0.97
N PRO A 217 -4.72 15.13 -0.14
CA PRO A 217 -3.69 14.97 0.87
C PRO A 217 -3.92 13.80 1.82
N PRO A 218 -5.08 13.64 2.46
CA PRO A 218 -5.32 12.50 3.35
C PRO A 218 -5.27 11.16 2.60
N ILE A 219 -5.64 11.14 1.31
CA ILE A 219 -5.58 9.93 0.49
C ILE A 219 -4.14 9.54 0.16
N ALA A 220 -3.28 10.51 -0.17
CA ALA A 220 -1.86 10.29 -0.38
C ALA A 220 -1.17 9.81 0.90
N THR A 221 -1.48 10.42 2.04
CA THR A 221 -0.96 10.01 3.35
C THR A 221 -1.33 8.57 3.67
N VAL A 222 -2.62 8.19 3.53
CA VAL A 222 -3.08 6.80 3.75
C VAL A 222 -2.45 5.84 2.75
N THR A 223 -2.26 6.26 1.50
CA THR A 223 -1.58 5.44 0.48
C THR A 223 -0.17 5.08 0.92
N VAL A 224 0.63 6.07 1.33
CA VAL A 224 2.02 5.84 1.74
C VAL A 224 2.09 5.12 3.10
N ALA A 225 1.25 5.48 4.05
CA ALA A 225 1.15 4.79 5.35
C ALA A 225 0.71 3.32 5.23
N SER A 226 0.06 2.98 4.13
CA SER A 226 -0.39 1.61 3.84
C SER A 226 0.62 0.77 3.05
N MET A 227 1.80 1.29 2.74
CA MET A 227 2.93 0.53 2.18
C MET A 227 3.58 -0.31 3.29
N PRO A 228 4.26 -1.43 2.98
CA PRO A 228 5.13 -2.10 3.95
C PRO A 228 6.13 -1.10 4.53
N PRO A 229 6.35 -1.07 5.86
CA PRO A 229 7.03 0.04 6.53
C PRO A 229 8.42 0.37 5.97
N ALA A 230 9.25 -0.63 5.72
CA ALA A 230 10.59 -0.42 5.16
C ALA A 230 10.53 0.20 3.74
N LEU A 231 9.61 -0.29 2.89
CA LEU A 231 9.42 0.25 1.54
C LEU A 231 8.87 1.67 1.59
N GLY A 232 7.91 1.93 2.50
CA GLY A 232 7.31 3.25 2.70
C GLY A 232 8.32 4.29 3.18
N ARG A 233 9.26 3.92 4.07
CA ARG A 233 10.34 4.83 4.54
C ARG A 233 11.26 5.24 3.39
N ILE A 234 11.76 4.29 2.60
CA ILE A 234 12.61 4.61 1.45
C ILE A 234 11.82 5.39 0.39
N PHE A 235 10.56 5.02 0.14
CA PHE A 235 9.70 5.76 -0.78
C PHE A 235 9.55 7.23 -0.37
N ARG A 236 9.28 7.50 0.92
CA ARG A 236 9.21 8.88 1.45
C ARG A 236 10.52 9.63 1.27
N ALA A 237 11.67 8.99 1.58
CA ALA A 237 12.98 9.60 1.40
C ALA A 237 13.24 9.96 -0.08
N LEU A 238 12.81 9.11 -1.04
CA LEU A 238 12.87 9.46 -2.47
C LEU A 238 11.98 10.66 -2.82
N VAL A 239 10.78 10.74 -2.24
CA VAL A 239 9.87 11.89 -2.45
C VAL A 239 10.49 13.17 -1.89
N GLU A 240 11.06 13.13 -0.68
CA GLU A 240 11.72 14.29 -0.04
C GLU A 240 12.92 14.80 -0.85
N LYS A 241 13.60 13.92 -1.54
CA LYS A 241 14.69 14.26 -2.48
C LYS A 241 14.16 14.71 -3.87
N LEU A 242 12.87 14.88 -4.03
CA LEU A 242 12.22 15.28 -5.30
C LEU A 242 12.62 14.39 -6.48
N GLY A 243 12.70 13.06 -6.22
CA GLY A 243 13.06 12.07 -7.24
C GLY A 243 14.54 11.97 -7.58
N TRP A 244 15.42 12.75 -6.92
CA TRP A 244 16.86 12.54 -7.00
C TRP A 244 17.24 11.20 -6.41
N SER A 245 18.39 10.68 -6.86
CA SER A 245 18.88 9.37 -6.41
C SER A 245 19.17 9.34 -4.92
N LEU A 246 18.82 8.22 -4.28
CA LEU A 246 19.29 7.85 -2.95
C LEU A 246 20.41 6.84 -3.07
N ASN A 247 21.49 7.03 -2.32
CA ASN A 247 22.53 6.03 -2.16
C ASN A 247 22.22 5.08 -0.99
N VAL A 248 23.03 4.01 -0.85
CA VAL A 248 22.84 3.01 0.21
C VAL A 248 22.93 3.62 1.62
N ALA A 249 23.81 4.61 1.85
CA ALA A 249 23.97 5.24 3.16
C ALA A 249 22.72 6.05 3.52
N GLU A 250 22.18 6.81 2.59
CA GLU A 250 20.91 7.56 2.77
C GLU A 250 19.73 6.64 3.03
N CYS A 251 19.65 5.50 2.31
CA CYS A 251 18.63 4.49 2.57
C CYS A 251 18.81 3.82 3.93
N THR A 252 20.05 3.59 4.37
CA THR A 252 20.37 3.04 5.70
C THR A 252 19.88 4.00 6.81
N ALA A 253 20.14 5.30 6.63
CA ALA A 253 19.65 6.33 7.54
C ALA A 253 18.12 6.42 7.54
N ALA A 254 17.48 6.42 6.36
CA ALA A 254 16.01 6.47 6.25
C ALA A 254 15.31 5.27 6.90
N LEU A 255 15.94 4.10 6.91
CA LEU A 255 15.43 2.90 7.55
C LEU A 255 15.72 2.85 9.06
N ASP A 256 16.63 3.70 9.56
CA ASP A 256 17.16 3.65 10.93
C ASP A 256 17.73 2.27 11.26
N VAL A 257 18.58 1.74 10.38
CA VAL A 257 19.24 0.43 10.55
C VAL A 257 20.75 0.59 10.57
N GLN A 258 21.44 -0.34 11.26
CA GLN A 258 22.89 -0.28 11.37
C GLN A 258 23.63 -0.89 10.15
N HIS A 259 22.97 -1.82 9.45
CA HIS A 259 23.62 -2.60 8.40
C HIS A 259 23.19 -2.14 7.00
N PRO A 260 24.14 -1.66 6.16
CA PRO A 260 23.86 -1.27 4.78
C PRO A 260 23.25 -2.37 3.91
N GLU A 261 23.50 -3.63 4.25
CA GLU A 261 22.94 -4.78 3.53
C GLU A 261 21.43 -4.87 3.66
N THR A 262 20.87 -4.47 4.81
CA THR A 262 19.42 -4.37 5.00
C THR A 262 18.82 -3.33 4.05
N ALA A 263 19.45 -2.16 3.95
CA ALA A 263 19.01 -1.12 3.02
C ALA A 263 19.09 -1.59 1.56
N ARG A 264 20.16 -2.28 1.15
CA ARG A 264 20.28 -2.84 -0.21
C ARG A 264 19.14 -3.80 -0.54
N LYS A 265 18.78 -4.71 0.37
CA LYS A 265 17.66 -5.64 0.17
C LYS A 265 16.35 -4.91 -0.07
N VAL A 266 16.08 -3.83 0.66
CA VAL A 266 14.87 -3.01 0.49
C VAL A 266 14.91 -2.24 -0.83
N MET A 267 16.07 -1.70 -1.23
CA MET A 267 16.27 -1.05 -2.54
C MET A 267 16.02 -2.03 -3.69
N GLU A 268 16.58 -3.24 -3.61
CA GLU A 268 16.35 -4.32 -4.59
C GLU A 268 14.87 -4.75 -4.61
N GLU A 269 14.19 -4.70 -3.48
CA GLU A 269 12.78 -5.05 -3.41
C GLU A 269 11.89 -4.00 -4.09
N LEU A 270 12.20 -2.71 -3.95
CA LEU A 270 11.52 -1.63 -4.69
C LEU A 270 11.74 -1.74 -6.20
N ASP A 271 12.96 -2.13 -6.61
CA ASP A 271 13.30 -2.38 -8.01
C ASP A 271 12.51 -3.58 -8.57
N ARG A 272 12.50 -4.71 -7.87
CA ARG A 272 11.73 -5.91 -8.28
C ARG A 272 10.24 -5.64 -8.43
N ARG A 273 9.68 -4.74 -7.62
CA ARG A 273 8.28 -4.29 -7.72
C ARG A 273 8.09 -3.27 -8.85
N GLY A 274 9.19 -2.81 -9.45
CA GLY A 274 9.22 -1.80 -10.49
C GLY A 274 8.66 -0.45 -10.03
N VAL A 275 8.87 -0.11 -8.75
CA VAL A 275 8.57 1.21 -8.18
C VAL A 275 9.76 2.13 -8.34
N ALA A 276 10.94 1.60 -8.16
CA ALA A 276 12.20 2.30 -8.35
C ALA A 276 13.14 1.48 -9.25
N THR A 277 14.24 2.07 -9.65
CA THR A 277 15.34 1.42 -10.36
C THR A 277 16.60 1.47 -9.48
N TYR A 278 17.14 0.31 -9.15
CA TYR A 278 18.37 0.20 -8.38
C TYR A 278 19.55 -0.12 -9.30
N GLU A 279 20.47 0.83 -9.43
CA GLU A 279 21.67 0.68 -10.25
C GLU A 279 22.90 0.48 -9.37
N ARG A 280 23.64 -0.61 -9.62
CA ARG A 280 24.99 -0.83 -9.06
C ARG A 280 26.01 -0.21 -10.00
N LEU A 281 26.71 0.81 -9.53
CA LEU A 281 27.70 1.52 -10.34
C LEU A 281 28.99 0.73 -10.59
N GLY A 282 29.15 -0.46 -9.98
CA GLY A 282 30.28 -1.36 -10.15
C GLY A 282 30.77 -1.97 -8.83
N PRO A 283 31.77 -2.86 -8.88
CA PRO A 283 32.38 -3.45 -7.68
C PRO A 283 32.95 -2.36 -6.77
N GLY A 284 32.47 -2.30 -5.51
CA GLY A 284 32.95 -1.33 -4.53
C GLY A 284 32.31 0.07 -4.60
N LEU A 285 31.52 0.36 -5.63
CA LEU A 285 30.80 1.63 -5.72
C LEU A 285 29.43 1.54 -5.08
N PRO A 286 28.95 2.61 -4.42
CA PRO A 286 27.63 2.64 -3.84
C PRO A 286 26.57 2.58 -4.95
N GLY A 287 25.62 1.66 -4.82
CA GLY A 287 24.45 1.63 -5.70
C GLY A 287 23.52 2.82 -5.42
N THR A 288 22.77 3.22 -6.42
CA THR A 288 21.81 4.31 -6.36
C THR A 288 20.41 3.83 -6.68
N LEU A 289 19.41 4.42 -6.03
CA LEU A 289 18.01 4.16 -6.22
C LEU A 289 17.33 5.41 -6.76
N THR A 290 16.57 5.30 -7.84
CA THR A 290 15.77 6.37 -8.43
C THR A 290 14.35 5.88 -8.65
N PHE A 291 13.37 6.78 -8.80
CA PHE A 291 12.03 6.34 -9.23
C PHE A 291 12.10 5.71 -10.63
N HIS A 292 11.39 4.60 -10.80
CA HIS A 292 11.15 4.07 -12.13
C HIS A 292 10.38 5.12 -12.98
N PRO A 293 10.66 5.30 -14.29
CA PRO A 293 10.07 6.36 -15.12
C PRO A 293 8.54 6.51 -15.01
N ARG A 294 7.82 5.40 -14.92
CA ARG A 294 6.35 5.42 -14.76
C ARG A 294 5.86 6.02 -13.43
N TRP A 295 6.75 6.19 -12.45
CA TRP A 295 6.47 6.79 -11.14
C TRP A 295 7.21 8.11 -10.93
N SER A 296 7.76 8.70 -11.99
CA SER A 296 8.49 9.98 -11.92
C SER A 296 7.65 11.10 -11.31
N TRP A 297 6.32 11.05 -11.47
CA TRP A 297 5.41 12.00 -10.85
C TRP A 297 5.45 11.99 -9.31
N CYS A 298 5.86 10.87 -8.69
CA CYS A 298 6.08 10.79 -7.24
C CYS A 298 7.29 11.63 -6.78
N GLY A 299 8.24 11.92 -7.66
CA GLY A 299 9.43 12.74 -7.38
C GLY A 299 9.22 14.22 -7.63
N THR A 300 8.00 14.71 -7.72
CA THR A 300 7.71 16.14 -7.96
C THR A 300 7.40 16.88 -6.66
N GLU A 301 7.67 18.20 -6.64
CA GLU A 301 7.29 19.06 -5.51
C GLU A 301 5.78 19.03 -5.26
N ALA A 302 4.97 18.87 -6.31
CA ALA A 302 3.52 18.76 -6.19
C ALA A 302 3.12 17.55 -5.34
N PHE A 303 3.74 16.38 -5.58
CA PHE A 303 3.47 15.18 -4.80
C PHE A 303 4.04 15.29 -3.37
N ALA A 304 5.23 15.85 -3.22
CA ALA A 304 5.81 16.11 -1.90
C ALA A 304 4.93 17.06 -1.07
N ALA A 305 4.42 18.12 -1.67
CA ALA A 305 3.47 19.04 -1.04
C ALA A 305 2.17 18.33 -0.64
N LEU A 306 1.65 17.45 -1.50
CA LEU A 306 0.47 16.63 -1.22
C LEU A 306 0.68 15.78 0.03
N LEU A 307 1.84 15.13 0.18
CA LEU A 307 2.16 14.34 1.37
C LEU A 307 2.34 15.16 2.65
N ARG A 308 2.77 16.43 2.53
CA ARG A 308 2.85 17.37 3.66
C ARG A 308 1.50 17.97 4.05
N GLY A 309 0.41 17.59 3.38
CA GLY A 309 -0.93 18.15 3.62
C GLY A 309 -1.14 19.54 3.07
N ALA A 310 -0.24 20.04 2.23
CA ALA A 310 -0.40 21.35 1.60
C ALA A 310 -1.44 21.27 0.46
N PRO A 311 -2.37 22.23 0.35
CA PRO A 311 -3.31 22.26 -0.76
C PRO A 311 -2.55 22.48 -2.07
N VAL A 312 -2.76 21.55 -3.01
CA VAL A 312 -2.16 21.64 -4.34
C VAL A 312 -2.90 22.71 -5.14
N LYS A 313 -2.26 23.87 -5.33
CA LYS A 313 -2.86 25.01 -6.04
C LYS A 313 -3.13 24.75 -7.53
N ASN A 314 -2.48 23.74 -8.15
CA ASN A 314 -2.70 23.37 -9.55
C ASN A 314 -2.16 21.96 -9.84
N PRO A 315 -2.95 20.88 -9.78
CA PRO A 315 -2.50 19.54 -10.10
C PRO A 315 -2.29 19.31 -11.61
N GLY A 316 -2.75 20.20 -12.48
CA GLY A 316 -2.51 20.13 -13.91
C GLY A 316 -1.03 20.23 -14.33
N VAL A 317 -0.15 20.71 -13.44
CA VAL A 317 1.30 20.83 -13.71
C VAL A 317 2.05 19.51 -13.53
N CYS A 318 1.45 18.50 -12.91
CA CYS A 318 2.10 17.18 -12.80
C CYS A 318 2.24 16.43 -14.15
N VAL A 319 1.64 16.92 -15.23
CA VAL A 319 1.63 16.24 -16.54
C VAL A 319 2.51 16.93 -17.59
N GLU A 320 2.85 18.20 -17.45
CA GLU A 320 3.54 18.98 -18.50
C GLU A 320 5.00 19.35 -18.20
N GLY A 321 5.62 18.83 -17.16
CA GLY A 321 7.00 19.18 -16.78
C GLY A 321 8.11 18.26 -17.28
N VAL A 322 7.80 17.16 -17.97
CA VAL A 322 8.81 16.37 -18.69
C VAL A 322 8.91 16.92 -20.09
N SER A 323 9.75 17.95 -20.28
CA SER A 323 10.13 18.40 -21.61
C SER A 323 10.68 17.22 -22.40
N ASP A 324 10.25 17.10 -23.65
CA ASP A 324 10.64 16.05 -24.62
C ASP A 324 12.15 15.79 -24.77
N GLY A 325 13.02 16.57 -24.11
CA GLY A 325 14.47 16.43 -24.14
C GLY A 325 15.02 15.27 -23.32
N VAL A 326 14.36 14.84 -22.22
CA VAL A 326 14.88 13.74 -21.37
C VAL A 326 14.39 12.38 -21.86
N THR A 327 13.24 12.33 -22.50
CA THR A 327 12.69 11.09 -23.09
C THR A 327 13.46 10.66 -24.33
N ASN A 328 13.99 11.58 -25.11
CA ASN A 328 14.83 11.26 -26.29
C ASN A 328 16.18 10.67 -25.88
N ASP A 329 16.83 11.19 -24.84
CA ASP A 329 18.15 10.72 -24.40
C ASP A 329 18.06 9.31 -23.78
N LEU A 330 16.96 8.97 -23.11
CA LEU A 330 16.71 7.62 -22.56
C LEU A 330 16.32 6.61 -23.66
N ALA A 331 15.55 7.04 -24.64
CA ALA A 331 15.18 6.20 -25.78
C ALA A 331 16.36 5.92 -26.71
N GLU A 332 17.26 6.89 -26.92
CA GLU A 332 18.51 6.69 -27.65
C GLU A 332 19.46 5.74 -26.90
N ARG A 333 19.61 5.88 -25.61
CA ARG A 333 20.43 4.94 -24.80
C ARG A 333 19.86 3.53 -24.75
N GLN A 334 18.55 3.36 -24.82
CA GLN A 334 17.92 2.03 -24.96
C GLN A 334 18.16 1.43 -26.34
N LYS A 335 18.05 2.21 -27.44
CA LYS A 335 18.38 1.76 -28.77
C LYS A 335 19.84 1.36 -28.93
N GLU A 336 20.78 2.14 -28.40
CA GLU A 336 22.21 1.78 -28.41
C GLU A 336 22.50 0.49 -27.63
N ARG A 337 21.76 0.20 -26.56
CA ARG A 337 21.89 -1.06 -25.81
C ARG A 337 21.31 -2.25 -26.56
N GLU A 338 20.22 -2.06 -27.31
CA GLU A 338 19.63 -3.11 -28.15
C GLU A 338 20.50 -3.40 -29.39
N GLU A 339 21.07 -2.39 -30.03
CA GLU A 339 22.05 -2.57 -31.13
C GLU A 339 23.31 -3.28 -30.68
N LYS A 340 23.89 -2.96 -29.51
CA LYS A 340 25.03 -3.67 -28.96
C LYS A 340 24.75 -5.12 -28.60
N ARG A 341 23.51 -5.48 -28.27
CA ARG A 341 23.08 -6.87 -28.03
C ARG A 341 22.93 -7.68 -29.32
N SER A 342 22.66 -7.02 -30.45
CA SER A 342 22.47 -7.68 -31.77
C SER A 342 23.78 -8.01 -32.46
N THR A 343 24.91 -7.48 -32.01
CA THR A 343 26.23 -7.67 -32.64
C THR A 343 27.12 -8.73 -31.98
N ASP A 344 26.67 -9.38 -30.90
CA ASP A 344 27.41 -10.51 -30.35
C ASP A 344 27.13 -11.79 -31.13
N PRO A 345 28.20 -12.51 -31.59
CA PRO A 345 28.01 -13.70 -32.42
C PRO A 345 27.39 -14.83 -31.58
N VAL A 346 26.22 -15.28 -32.05
CA VAL A 346 25.54 -16.46 -31.54
C VAL A 346 26.40 -17.69 -31.73
N HIS A 347 27.00 -18.20 -30.66
CA HIS A 347 27.55 -19.54 -30.64
C HIS A 347 26.43 -20.56 -30.67
N THR A 348 26.15 -21.11 -31.83
CA THR A 348 25.24 -22.23 -32.04
C THR A 348 25.85 -23.50 -31.44
N HIS A 349 25.36 -23.91 -30.28
CA HIS A 349 25.51 -25.28 -29.81
C HIS A 349 24.33 -26.12 -30.32
N THR A 350 24.67 -27.09 -31.15
CA THR A 350 23.79 -28.15 -31.65
C THR A 350 23.37 -29.06 -30.47
N PRO A 351 22.11 -29.36 -30.25
CA PRO A 351 21.72 -30.33 -29.23
C PRO A 351 21.85 -31.74 -29.76
N GLU A 352 22.65 -32.57 -29.10
CA GLU A 352 22.64 -34.00 -29.26
C GLU A 352 21.28 -34.59 -28.79
N LYS A 353 20.74 -35.46 -29.64
CA LYS A 353 19.54 -36.28 -29.39
C LYS A 353 19.80 -37.24 -28.25
N MET A 354 19.03 -37.16 -27.18
CA MET A 354 18.78 -38.27 -26.27
C MET A 354 17.33 -38.74 -26.39
N THR A 355 17.20 -39.90 -26.96
CA THR A 355 15.99 -40.75 -26.92
C THR A 355 15.87 -41.40 -25.54
N GLY A 356 14.68 -41.39 -24.93
CA GLY A 356 14.43 -42.19 -23.73
C GLY A 356 13.04 -41.95 -23.13
N SER A 357 12.10 -42.73 -23.60
CA SER A 357 10.98 -43.43 -22.90
C SER A 357 9.98 -42.61 -22.05
N GLN A 358 8.76 -42.63 -22.57
CA GLN A 358 7.48 -42.45 -21.91
C GLN A 358 7.35 -43.22 -20.59
N GLU A 359 6.87 -42.57 -19.56
CA GLU A 359 5.98 -43.16 -18.58
C GLU A 359 4.89 -42.17 -18.22
N LEU A 360 3.67 -42.49 -18.65
CA LEU A 360 2.40 -41.96 -18.21
C LEU A 360 2.14 -42.43 -16.78
N LEU A 361 1.94 -41.51 -15.85
CA LEU A 361 1.32 -41.85 -14.57
C LEU A 361 -0.01 -41.08 -14.43
N ASP A 362 -1.05 -41.89 -14.44
CA ASP A 362 -2.44 -41.59 -14.15
C ASP A 362 -2.57 -40.98 -12.74
N LEU A 363 -3.14 -39.78 -12.64
CA LEU A 363 -3.63 -39.21 -11.39
C LEU A 363 -5.16 -39.23 -11.40
N ARG A 364 -5.72 -40.36 -11.08
CA ARG A 364 -7.07 -40.50 -10.49
C ARG A 364 -6.89 -41.01 -9.05
N GLU A 365 -7.71 -40.46 -8.18
CA GLU A 365 -7.88 -40.75 -6.75
C GLU A 365 -7.01 -39.91 -5.81
N ILE A 366 -7.65 -38.88 -5.24
CA ILE A 366 -7.81 -38.67 -3.78
C ILE A 366 -9.03 -37.74 -3.59
N GLN A 367 -10.04 -38.33 -2.97
CA GLN A 367 -11.26 -37.70 -2.44
C GLN A 367 -10.97 -36.68 -1.32
#